data_5f28a614b9632d0fbed710be9a7090dd
#
_entry.id   5f28a614b9632d0fbed710be9a7090dd
#
_cell.length_a   1.000
_cell.length_b   1.000
_cell.length_c   1.000
_cell.angle_alpha   90.00
_cell.angle_beta   90.00
_cell.angle_gamma   90.00
#
_symmetry.space_group_name_H-M   'P 1'
#
loop_
_entity.id
_entity.type
_entity.pdbx_description
1 polymer ?
#
loop_
_entity_poly.entity_id
_entity_poly.type
_entity_poly.pdbx_seq_one_letter_code
_entity_poly.pdbx_strand_id
1 'polypeptide(L)'
;MSASRTVRAAVPTCALYGVQTVPVTVEIEIGPGLPGWHIVGMADAAVQEARLRVRSAVKAAGFDMPSNHVVINLAPACVRKSGSGFDLPIAIAYLLATRQVNPSFVEETLAVGELALDGAVRRVDGLLAYAIAAQKDHLRLLSASDATCMPRLTGLDHVCIDHLAQLRSASFSPPDTLVAAQDDEQLDYRDVVGQQFAVRALTI
;
A
#
# COMPACT_ATOMS: atom_id res chain seq x y z
N MET A 1 10.01 7.46 -37.37
CA MET A 1 8.85 7.25 -36.46
C MET A 1 9.24 6.09 -35.55
N SER A 2 9.66 6.40 -34.32
CA SER A 2 10.03 5.37 -33.35
C SER A 2 8.75 4.65 -32.94
N ALA A 3 8.69 3.32 -33.11
CA ALA A 3 7.61 2.50 -32.64
C ALA A 3 7.48 2.71 -31.10
N SER A 4 6.38 3.29 -30.66
CA SER A 4 6.11 3.51 -29.23
C SER A 4 6.09 2.14 -28.54
N ARG A 5 7.16 1.84 -27.80
CA ARG A 5 7.36 0.54 -27.17
C ARG A 5 6.48 0.45 -25.93
N THR A 6 5.65 -0.57 -25.86
CA THR A 6 4.92 -0.91 -24.64
C THR A 6 5.90 -1.28 -23.52
N VAL A 7 5.73 -0.68 -22.35
CA VAL A 7 6.52 -0.99 -21.13
C VAL A 7 5.62 -1.54 -20.06
N ARG A 8 6.15 -2.42 -19.21
CA ARG A 8 5.42 -3.11 -18.16
C ARG A 8 6.22 -3.14 -16.86
N ALA A 9 5.51 -3.17 -15.75
CA ALA A 9 6.04 -3.42 -14.42
C ALA A 9 4.99 -4.12 -13.57
N ALA A 10 5.44 -4.76 -12.49
CA ALA A 10 4.56 -5.41 -11.53
C ALA A 10 5.08 -5.17 -10.10
N VAL A 11 4.15 -5.01 -9.16
CA VAL A 11 4.45 -4.77 -7.74
C VAL A 11 3.54 -5.64 -6.88
N PRO A 12 4.10 -6.43 -5.95
CA PRO A 12 3.31 -7.21 -4.99
C PRO A 12 2.60 -6.31 -3.98
N THR A 13 1.38 -6.68 -3.62
CA THR A 13 0.58 -6.14 -2.53
C THR A 13 -0.42 -7.19 -2.05
N CYS A 14 -1.35 -6.83 -1.19
CA CYS A 14 -2.45 -7.70 -0.77
C CYS A 14 -3.79 -6.96 -0.78
N ALA A 15 -4.87 -7.72 -0.93
CA ALA A 15 -6.22 -7.29 -0.55
C ALA A 15 -6.52 -7.77 0.87
N LEU A 16 -7.16 -6.92 1.68
CA LEU A 16 -7.52 -7.23 3.05
C LEU A 16 -8.97 -7.67 3.14
N TYR A 17 -9.22 -8.81 3.81
CA TYR A 17 -10.54 -9.36 4.12
C TYR A 17 -10.65 -9.61 5.62
N GLY A 18 -11.19 -8.66 6.36
CA GLY A 18 -11.13 -8.67 7.82
C GLY A 18 -9.67 -8.68 8.28
N VAL A 19 -9.23 -9.79 8.90
CA VAL A 19 -7.83 -9.97 9.35
C VAL A 19 -6.98 -10.82 8.39
N GLN A 20 -7.57 -11.31 7.30
CA GLN A 20 -6.88 -12.13 6.32
C GLN A 20 -6.43 -11.31 5.11
N THR A 21 -5.32 -11.69 4.53
CA THR A 21 -4.82 -11.10 3.30
C THR A 21 -4.87 -12.11 2.15
N VAL A 22 -5.16 -11.60 0.96
CA VAL A 22 -5.06 -12.35 -0.29
C VAL A 22 -4.01 -11.66 -1.16
N PRO A 23 -2.98 -12.38 -1.64
CA PRO A 23 -1.97 -11.79 -2.51
C PRO A 23 -2.58 -11.16 -3.75
N VAL A 24 -2.12 -9.98 -4.08
CA VAL A 24 -2.49 -9.21 -5.28
C VAL A 24 -1.22 -8.70 -5.93
N THR A 25 -1.15 -8.80 -7.25
CA THR A 25 -0.10 -8.14 -8.04
C THR A 25 -0.70 -6.96 -8.78
N VAL A 26 -0.12 -5.80 -8.57
CA VAL A 26 -0.40 -4.61 -9.37
C VAL A 26 0.47 -4.66 -10.61
N GLU A 27 -0.14 -4.96 -11.75
CA GLU A 27 0.51 -4.97 -13.05
C GLU A 27 0.19 -3.68 -13.80
N ILE A 28 1.18 -3.05 -14.40
CA ILE A 28 0.96 -1.85 -15.20
C ILE A 28 1.51 -2.05 -16.61
N GLU A 29 0.74 -1.57 -17.58
CA GLU A 29 1.14 -1.49 -18.97
C GLU A 29 0.98 -0.05 -19.46
N ILE A 30 2.04 0.50 -20.05
CA ILE A 30 2.06 1.84 -20.63
C ILE A 30 2.40 1.69 -22.11
N GLY A 31 1.53 2.16 -22.99
CA GLY A 31 1.68 1.98 -24.42
C GLY A 31 1.07 3.11 -25.24
N PRO A 32 1.07 2.93 -26.58
CA PRO A 32 0.40 3.84 -27.48
C PRO A 32 -1.13 3.77 -27.31
N GLY A 33 -1.81 4.87 -27.55
CA GLY A 33 -3.26 4.95 -27.47
C GLY A 33 -3.74 6.33 -27.03
N LEU A 34 -5.05 6.45 -26.86
CA LEU A 34 -5.62 7.66 -26.29
C LEU A 34 -5.16 7.81 -24.84
N PRO A 35 -4.65 8.99 -24.45
CA PRO A 35 -4.22 9.21 -23.07
C PRO A 35 -5.34 8.94 -22.07
N GLY A 36 -5.06 8.10 -21.10
CA GLY A 36 -6.01 7.72 -20.07
C GLY A 36 -5.45 6.69 -19.11
N TRP A 37 -6.04 6.60 -17.93
CA TRP A 37 -5.72 5.62 -16.90
C TRP A 37 -6.93 4.73 -16.67
N HIS A 38 -6.74 3.42 -16.81
CA HIS A 38 -7.77 2.40 -16.68
C HIS A 38 -7.36 1.39 -15.64
N ILE A 39 -8.19 1.18 -14.61
CA ILE A 39 -7.98 0.15 -13.59
C ILE A 39 -8.95 -0.98 -13.84
N VAL A 40 -8.44 -2.20 -13.91
CA VAL A 40 -9.20 -3.45 -14.07
C VAL A 40 -8.86 -4.45 -12.96
N GLY A 41 -9.64 -5.51 -12.77
CA GLY A 41 -9.39 -6.55 -11.77
C GLY A 41 -10.28 -6.45 -10.53
N MET A 42 -11.60 -6.23 -10.70
CA MET A 42 -12.60 -6.14 -9.61
C MET A 42 -12.28 -5.06 -8.56
N ALA A 43 -11.79 -3.92 -9.02
CA ALA A 43 -11.58 -2.74 -8.19
C ALA A 43 -12.92 -2.09 -7.82
N ASP A 44 -13.15 -1.78 -6.54
CA ASP A 44 -14.30 -1.00 -6.09
C ASP A 44 -14.15 0.50 -6.43
N ALA A 45 -15.12 1.32 -6.05
CA ALA A 45 -15.09 2.75 -6.33
C ALA A 45 -13.88 3.45 -5.71
N ALA A 46 -13.48 3.08 -4.48
CA ALA A 46 -12.34 3.69 -3.79
C ALA A 46 -11.02 3.40 -4.52
N VAL A 47 -10.85 2.16 -5.01
CA VAL A 47 -9.69 1.76 -5.82
C VAL A 47 -9.75 2.39 -7.21
N GLN A 48 -10.93 2.57 -7.81
CA GLN A 48 -11.07 3.30 -9.09
C GLN A 48 -10.65 4.77 -8.97
N GLU A 49 -10.86 5.40 -7.81
CA GLU A 49 -10.43 6.77 -7.53
C GLU A 49 -8.90 6.89 -7.35
N ALA A 50 -8.21 5.80 -7.00
CA ALA A 50 -6.75 5.77 -6.87
C ALA A 50 -6.04 6.40 -8.07
N ARG A 51 -6.56 6.24 -9.30
CA ARG A 51 -6.01 6.85 -10.52
C ARG A 51 -5.83 8.36 -10.43
N LEU A 52 -6.75 9.04 -9.72
CA LEU A 52 -6.69 10.51 -9.55
C LEU A 52 -5.67 10.89 -8.48
N ARG A 53 -5.70 10.19 -7.31
CA ARG A 53 -4.75 10.42 -6.22
C ARG A 53 -3.32 10.14 -6.66
N VAL A 54 -3.07 8.98 -7.26
CA VAL A 54 -1.74 8.58 -7.75
C VAL A 54 -1.19 9.58 -8.77
N ARG A 55 -1.99 10.00 -9.75
CA ARG A 55 -1.56 10.99 -10.75
C ARG A 55 -1.15 12.32 -10.13
N SER A 56 -1.94 12.81 -9.16
CA SER A 56 -1.62 14.05 -8.45
C SER A 56 -0.36 13.90 -7.61
N ALA A 57 -0.27 12.82 -6.82
CA ALA A 57 0.86 12.53 -5.95
C ALA A 57 2.18 12.37 -6.72
N VAL A 58 2.18 11.64 -7.83
CA VAL A 58 3.37 11.45 -8.68
C VAL A 58 3.88 12.78 -9.24
N LYS A 59 2.95 13.65 -9.72
CA LYS A 59 3.31 14.99 -10.18
C LYS A 59 3.86 15.87 -9.05
N ALA A 60 3.17 15.88 -7.91
CA ALA A 60 3.56 16.70 -6.76
C ALA A 60 4.93 16.27 -6.20
N ALA A 61 5.24 14.96 -6.25
CA ALA A 61 6.56 14.43 -5.90
C ALA A 61 7.66 14.75 -6.94
N GLY A 62 7.33 15.48 -8.01
CA GLY A 62 8.27 15.94 -9.03
C GLY A 62 8.68 14.88 -10.03
N PHE A 63 7.93 13.78 -10.17
CA PHE A 63 8.15 12.78 -11.21
C PHE A 63 7.46 13.17 -12.52
N ASP A 64 8.02 12.70 -13.63
CA ASP A 64 7.45 12.92 -14.95
C ASP A 64 6.17 12.11 -15.15
N MET A 65 5.16 12.76 -15.70
CA MET A 65 3.90 12.12 -16.01
C MET A 65 3.41 12.52 -17.41
N PRO A 66 4.03 11.97 -18.45
CA PRO A 66 3.58 12.23 -19.82
C PRO A 66 2.15 11.69 -20.05
N SER A 67 1.47 12.26 -21.04
CA SER A 67 0.14 11.83 -21.45
C SER A 67 0.21 10.51 -22.19
N ASN A 68 0.08 9.40 -21.50
CA ASN A 68 0.15 8.04 -22.03
C ASN A 68 -1.17 7.28 -21.83
N HIS A 69 -1.35 6.22 -22.60
CA HIS A 69 -2.35 5.20 -22.32
C HIS A 69 -1.78 4.24 -21.27
N VAL A 70 -2.43 4.16 -20.11
CA VAL A 70 -1.99 3.37 -18.96
C VAL A 70 -3.10 2.41 -18.56
N VAL A 71 -2.80 1.12 -18.54
CA VAL A 71 -3.69 0.07 -18.02
C VAL A 71 -3.07 -0.50 -16.74
N ILE A 72 -3.85 -0.54 -15.70
CA ILE A 72 -3.49 -1.08 -14.38
C ILE A 72 -4.37 -2.29 -14.14
N ASN A 73 -3.77 -3.47 -14.05
CA ASN A 73 -4.47 -4.70 -13.73
C ASN A 73 -4.15 -5.13 -12.28
N LEU A 74 -5.18 -5.35 -11.49
CA LEU A 74 -5.05 -5.87 -10.12
C LEU A 74 -5.35 -7.37 -10.14
N ALA A 75 -4.31 -8.18 -10.31
CA ALA A 75 -4.43 -9.64 -10.42
C ALA A 75 -4.39 -10.32 -9.03
N PRO A 76 -5.19 -11.39 -8.81
CA PRO A 76 -6.12 -12.03 -9.73
C PRO A 76 -7.49 -11.31 -9.81
N ALA A 77 -8.15 -11.37 -10.96
CA ALA A 77 -9.43 -10.69 -11.19
C ALA A 77 -10.60 -11.27 -10.39
N CYS A 78 -10.48 -12.48 -9.84
CA CYS A 78 -11.54 -13.11 -9.04
C CYS A 78 -11.62 -12.56 -7.59
N VAL A 79 -10.67 -11.76 -7.15
CA VAL A 79 -10.59 -11.18 -5.81
C VAL A 79 -11.05 -9.74 -5.88
N ARG A 80 -12.02 -9.34 -5.04
CA ARG A 80 -12.45 -7.95 -4.92
C ARG A 80 -11.38 -7.13 -4.21
N LYS A 81 -11.03 -5.97 -4.74
CA LYS A 81 -10.07 -5.03 -4.15
C LYS A 81 -10.83 -3.81 -3.65
N SER A 82 -10.57 -3.47 -2.39
CA SER A 82 -11.20 -2.34 -1.70
C SER A 82 -10.19 -1.56 -0.89
N GLY A 83 -10.51 -0.29 -0.64
CA GLY A 83 -9.70 0.62 0.17
C GLY A 83 -8.60 1.34 -0.60
N SER A 84 -7.89 2.22 0.10
CA SER A 84 -6.88 3.12 -0.48
C SER A 84 -5.45 2.56 -0.48
N GLY A 85 -5.23 1.37 0.10
CA GLY A 85 -3.90 0.76 0.23
C GLY A 85 -3.20 0.43 -1.09
N PHE A 86 -3.94 0.46 -2.20
CA PHE A 86 -3.41 0.21 -3.55
C PHE A 86 -2.74 1.43 -4.18
N ASP A 87 -2.86 2.64 -3.62
CA ASP A 87 -2.31 3.85 -4.20
C ASP A 87 -0.78 3.78 -4.33
N LEU A 88 -0.09 3.42 -3.25
CA LEU A 88 1.37 3.31 -3.24
C LEU A 88 1.91 2.25 -4.21
N PRO A 89 1.43 1.00 -4.22
CA PRO A 89 1.89 0.00 -5.19
C PRO A 89 1.59 0.38 -6.65
N ILE A 90 0.47 1.08 -6.93
CA ILE A 90 0.17 1.60 -8.27
C ILE A 90 1.19 2.68 -8.67
N ALA A 91 1.50 3.62 -7.77
CA ALA A 91 2.50 4.65 -8.02
C ALA A 91 3.88 4.04 -8.30
N ILE A 92 4.31 3.07 -7.48
CA ILE A 92 5.59 2.38 -7.66
C ILE A 92 5.63 1.64 -9.02
N ALA A 93 4.57 0.91 -9.38
CA ALA A 93 4.49 0.22 -10.66
C ALA A 93 4.61 1.19 -11.84
N TYR A 94 3.97 2.37 -11.75
CA TYR A 94 4.09 3.43 -12.75
C TYR A 94 5.54 3.95 -12.85
N LEU A 95 6.16 4.25 -11.72
CA LEU A 95 7.53 4.78 -11.67
C LEU A 95 8.57 3.77 -12.19
N LEU A 96 8.37 2.47 -11.91
CA LEU A 96 9.17 1.39 -12.48
C LEU A 96 9.01 1.29 -14.01
N ALA A 97 7.78 1.25 -14.51
CA ALA A 97 7.49 1.16 -15.93
C ALA A 97 8.07 2.35 -16.70
N THR A 98 8.07 3.53 -16.11
CA THR A 98 8.65 4.75 -16.67
C THR A 98 10.14 4.92 -16.38
N ARG A 99 10.78 3.97 -15.67
CA ARG A 99 12.21 3.98 -15.30
C ARG A 99 12.64 5.21 -14.52
N GLN A 100 11.76 5.75 -13.68
CA GLN A 100 12.05 6.91 -12.84
C GLN A 100 12.56 6.53 -11.46
N VAL A 101 12.45 5.25 -11.07
CA VAL A 101 13.01 4.66 -9.86
C VAL A 101 13.82 3.42 -10.21
N ASN A 102 14.82 3.12 -9.36
CA ASN A 102 15.65 1.94 -9.55
C ASN A 102 14.87 0.68 -9.13
N PRO A 103 14.72 -0.34 -9.98
CA PRO A 103 14.02 -1.58 -9.62
C PRO A 103 14.53 -2.25 -8.35
N SER A 104 15.84 -2.23 -8.10
CA SER A 104 16.44 -2.87 -6.91
C SER A 104 15.92 -2.35 -5.58
N PHE A 105 15.29 -1.16 -5.55
CA PHE A 105 14.73 -0.59 -4.32
C PHE A 105 13.38 -1.18 -3.92
N VAL A 106 12.69 -1.76 -4.89
CA VAL A 106 11.34 -2.31 -4.72
C VAL A 106 11.23 -3.77 -5.16
N GLU A 107 12.35 -4.36 -5.58
CA GLU A 107 12.45 -5.79 -5.82
C GLU A 107 12.12 -6.56 -4.54
N GLU A 108 11.36 -7.66 -4.66
CA GLU A 108 10.91 -8.47 -3.51
C GLU A 108 10.23 -7.65 -2.40
N THR A 109 9.51 -6.59 -2.78
CA THR A 109 8.85 -5.68 -1.84
C THR A 109 7.34 -5.75 -1.99
N LEU A 110 6.63 -6.05 -0.89
CA LEU A 110 5.19 -5.86 -0.75
C LEU A 110 4.97 -4.40 -0.36
N ALA A 111 4.31 -3.64 -1.22
CA ALA A 111 4.02 -2.23 -0.95
C ALA A 111 2.56 -2.04 -0.55
N VAL A 112 2.31 -1.18 0.45
CA VAL A 112 0.97 -0.78 0.88
C VAL A 112 0.97 0.64 1.42
N GLY A 113 0.01 1.45 1.00
CA GLY A 113 -0.12 2.83 1.49
C GLY A 113 -1.13 3.63 0.69
N GLU A 114 -1.77 4.57 1.35
CA GLU A 114 -2.60 5.59 0.72
C GLU A 114 -1.73 6.78 0.30
N LEU A 115 -2.10 7.47 -0.78
CA LEU A 115 -1.42 8.67 -1.23
C LEU A 115 -2.30 9.90 -1.05
N ALA A 116 -1.73 10.91 -0.41
CA ALA A 116 -2.26 12.27 -0.46
C ALA A 116 -1.90 12.93 -1.79
N LEU A 117 -2.63 13.96 -2.18
CA LEU A 117 -2.45 14.62 -3.47
C LEU A 117 -1.11 15.33 -3.63
N ASP A 118 -0.47 15.70 -2.52
CA ASP A 118 0.87 16.31 -2.45
C ASP A 118 2.01 15.30 -2.55
N GLY A 119 1.72 13.99 -2.54
CA GLY A 119 2.69 12.91 -2.60
C GLY A 119 3.08 12.32 -1.25
N ALA A 120 2.50 12.78 -0.15
CA ALA A 120 2.68 12.16 1.14
C ALA A 120 2.09 10.76 1.17
N VAL A 121 2.78 9.84 1.84
CA VAL A 121 2.33 8.46 2.02
C VAL A 121 1.67 8.34 3.39
N ARG A 122 0.44 7.84 3.40
CA ARG A 122 -0.36 7.67 4.60
C ARG A 122 -0.54 6.21 4.94
N ARG A 123 -0.67 5.93 6.23
CA ARG A 123 -0.93 4.58 6.72
C ARG A 123 -2.28 4.06 6.22
N VAL A 124 -2.39 2.74 6.22
CA VAL A 124 -3.63 2.02 5.96
C VAL A 124 -4.00 1.19 7.18
N ASP A 125 -5.28 0.88 7.32
CA ASP A 125 -5.74 -0.01 8.36
C ASP A 125 -5.27 -1.44 8.11
N GLY A 126 -5.09 -2.21 9.20
CA GLY A 126 -4.71 -3.62 9.11
C GLY A 126 -3.26 -3.87 8.71
N LEU A 127 -2.35 -2.93 8.90
CA LEU A 127 -0.94 -3.06 8.52
C LEU A 127 -0.28 -4.34 9.04
N LEU A 128 -0.67 -4.83 10.24
CA LEU A 128 -0.16 -6.09 10.78
C LEU A 128 -0.46 -7.28 9.86
N ALA A 129 -1.63 -7.32 9.22
CA ALA A 129 -1.97 -8.40 8.30
C ALA A 129 -1.07 -8.37 7.05
N TYR A 130 -0.76 -7.17 6.52
CA TYR A 130 0.21 -7.01 5.42
C TYR A 130 1.62 -7.42 5.85
N ALA A 131 2.01 -7.09 7.07
CA ALA A 131 3.31 -7.48 7.62
C ALA A 131 3.47 -9.00 7.75
N ILE A 132 2.43 -9.69 8.23
CA ILE A 132 2.40 -11.16 8.28
C ILE A 132 2.45 -11.76 6.88
N ALA A 133 1.75 -11.18 5.90
CA ALA A 133 1.81 -11.63 4.52
C ALA A 133 3.20 -11.46 3.92
N ALA A 134 3.82 -10.29 4.09
CA ALA A 134 5.17 -10.02 3.62
C ALA A 134 6.20 -10.99 4.24
N GLN A 135 6.11 -11.23 5.56
CA GLN A 135 6.98 -12.18 6.24
C GLN A 135 6.82 -13.62 5.71
N LYS A 136 5.57 -14.06 5.50
CA LYS A 136 5.26 -15.40 4.97
C LYS A 136 5.83 -15.62 3.57
N ASP A 137 5.77 -14.60 2.72
CA ASP A 137 6.21 -14.66 1.34
C ASP A 137 7.69 -14.23 1.17
N HIS A 138 8.40 -14.01 2.29
CA HIS A 138 9.79 -13.55 2.33
C HIS A 138 10.03 -12.24 1.58
N LEU A 139 9.04 -11.36 1.60
CA LEU A 139 9.11 -10.03 1.00
C LEU A 139 9.46 -8.97 2.04
N ARG A 140 10.15 -7.92 1.62
CA ARG A 140 10.23 -6.67 2.37
C ARG A 140 8.84 -6.03 2.43
N LEU A 141 8.49 -5.39 3.54
CA LEU A 141 7.31 -4.53 3.62
C LEU A 141 7.71 -3.07 3.42
N LEU A 142 7.04 -2.38 2.50
CA LEU A 142 7.13 -0.93 2.33
C LEU A 142 5.80 -0.29 2.67
N SER A 143 5.80 0.61 3.68
CA SER A 143 4.59 1.31 4.13
C SER A 143 4.87 2.77 4.50
N ALA A 144 3.85 3.48 5.01
CA ALA A 144 4.01 4.80 5.59
C ALA A 144 4.79 4.75 6.91
N SER A 145 5.50 5.84 7.23
CA SER A 145 6.28 5.95 8.48
C SER A 145 5.41 6.12 9.72
N ASP A 146 4.22 6.72 9.57
CA ASP A 146 3.26 6.91 10.67
C ASP A 146 2.56 5.61 11.11
N ALA A 147 3.12 4.47 10.73
CA ALA A 147 2.64 3.13 11.07
C ALA A 147 2.86 2.76 12.56
N THR A 148 2.69 3.70 13.46
CA THR A 148 3.09 3.67 14.88
C THR A 148 2.41 2.60 15.76
N CYS A 149 1.54 1.77 15.21
CA CYS A 149 0.76 0.82 16.02
C CYS A 149 1.02 -0.65 15.68
N MET A 150 2.15 -1.00 15.07
CA MET A 150 2.46 -2.38 14.73
C MET A 150 3.61 -2.93 15.59
N PRO A 151 3.44 -4.09 16.24
CA PRO A 151 4.54 -4.76 16.92
C PRO A 151 5.62 -5.15 15.90
N ARG A 152 6.89 -5.03 16.30
CA ARG A 152 8.00 -5.45 15.45
C ARG A 152 7.97 -6.96 15.26
N LEU A 153 7.80 -7.41 14.02
CA LEU A 153 7.87 -8.83 13.69
C LEU A 153 9.33 -9.23 13.47
N THR A 154 9.77 -10.24 14.22
CA THR A 154 11.13 -10.78 14.06
C THR A 154 11.31 -11.40 12.68
N GLY A 155 12.36 -11.02 11.96
CA GLY A 155 12.67 -11.56 10.63
C GLY A 155 11.93 -10.88 9.47
N LEU A 156 11.13 -9.84 9.72
CA LEU A 156 10.55 -8.99 8.68
C LEU A 156 11.47 -7.79 8.41
N ASP A 157 11.86 -7.61 7.15
CA ASP A 157 12.47 -6.36 6.68
C ASP A 157 11.35 -5.36 6.39
N HIS A 158 11.11 -4.44 7.33
CA HIS A 158 10.09 -3.40 7.22
C HIS A 158 10.74 -2.04 7.06
N VAL A 159 10.45 -1.37 5.97
CA VAL A 159 10.93 -0.03 5.63
C VAL A 159 9.77 0.90 5.37
N CYS A 160 9.97 2.18 5.67
CA CYS A 160 8.93 3.18 5.62
C CYS A 160 9.35 4.40 4.78
N ILE A 161 8.36 5.07 4.21
CA ILE A 161 8.50 6.36 3.54
C ILE A 161 7.36 7.30 3.96
N ASP A 162 7.67 8.59 4.05
CA ASP A 162 6.68 9.64 4.32
C ASP A 162 6.16 10.27 3.03
N HIS A 163 6.97 10.20 1.97
CA HIS A 163 6.68 10.90 0.73
C HIS A 163 7.23 10.14 -0.49
N LEU A 164 6.49 10.12 -1.61
CA LEU A 164 6.90 9.45 -2.84
C LEU A 164 8.27 9.88 -3.36
N ALA A 165 8.68 11.15 -3.14
CA ALA A 165 9.98 11.66 -3.60
C ALA A 165 11.17 10.86 -3.03
N GLN A 166 11.01 10.19 -1.88
CA GLN A 166 12.04 9.36 -1.25
C GLN A 166 12.40 8.12 -2.10
N LEU A 167 11.50 7.68 -2.97
CA LEU A 167 11.78 6.58 -3.91
C LEU A 167 12.89 6.93 -4.94
N ARG A 168 13.21 8.22 -5.14
CA ARG A 168 14.30 8.64 -6.02
C ARG A 168 15.67 8.30 -5.49
N SER A 169 15.84 8.47 -4.18
CA SER A 169 17.12 8.29 -3.47
C SER A 169 17.17 7.01 -2.64
N ALA A 170 16.11 6.19 -2.66
CA ALA A 170 15.94 5.06 -1.76
C ALA A 170 16.15 5.42 -0.28
N SER A 171 15.69 6.60 0.09
CA SER A 171 15.81 7.09 1.47
C SER A 171 14.68 6.52 2.31
N PHE A 172 14.85 5.28 2.75
CA PHE A 172 13.89 4.58 3.60
C PHE A 172 14.26 4.73 5.06
N SER A 173 13.25 4.86 5.93
CA SER A 173 13.39 4.84 7.37
C SER A 173 12.90 3.49 7.95
N PRO A 174 13.43 3.06 9.10
CA PRO A 174 12.81 1.96 9.82
C PRO A 174 11.43 2.41 10.35
N PRO A 175 10.50 1.47 10.60
CA PRO A 175 9.24 1.81 11.24
C PRO A 175 9.48 2.39 12.63
N ASP A 176 8.64 3.34 13.03
CA ASP A 176 8.64 3.85 14.39
C ASP A 176 8.44 2.69 15.38
N THR A 177 9.30 2.62 16.38
CA THR A 177 9.19 1.59 17.41
C THR A 177 8.02 1.95 18.32
N LEU A 178 7.07 1.02 18.51
CA LEU A 178 6.12 1.16 19.60
C LEU A 178 6.92 1.31 20.90
N VAL A 179 6.89 2.49 21.48
CA VAL A 179 7.08 2.59 22.92
C VAL A 179 5.87 1.86 23.49
N ALA A 180 6.11 0.71 24.14
CA ALA A 180 5.06 0.02 24.86
C ALA A 180 4.34 1.08 25.70
N ALA A 181 3.05 1.30 25.40
CA ALA A 181 2.24 2.11 26.29
C ALA A 181 2.43 1.48 27.68
N GLN A 182 2.96 2.26 28.62
CA GLN A 182 2.91 1.83 30.01
C GLN A 182 1.44 1.55 30.26
N ASP A 183 1.16 0.38 30.81
CA ASP A 183 -0.19 -0.01 31.25
C ASP A 183 -0.71 1.03 32.26
N ASP A 184 -1.21 2.13 31.73
CA ASP A 184 -1.99 3.08 32.49
C ASP A 184 -3.42 2.59 32.50
N GLU A 185 -3.82 2.07 33.66
CA GLU A 185 -5.13 1.56 34.01
C GLU A 185 -5.56 0.29 33.26
N GLN A 186 -5.45 -0.84 33.91
CA GLN A 186 -6.18 -2.04 33.55
C GLN A 186 -7.68 -1.73 33.62
N LEU A 187 -8.28 -1.38 32.48
CA LEU A 187 -9.73 -1.27 32.37
C LEU A 187 -10.32 -2.65 32.68
N ASP A 188 -10.99 -2.76 33.83
CA ASP A 188 -11.73 -3.97 34.25
C ASP A 188 -13.13 -3.93 33.59
N TYR A 189 -13.65 -5.08 33.19
CA TYR A 189 -15.05 -5.21 32.78
C TYR A 189 -16.05 -4.72 33.85
N ARG A 190 -15.63 -4.61 35.10
CA ARG A 190 -16.39 -4.01 36.22
C ARG A 190 -16.69 -2.53 36.01
N ASP A 191 -15.86 -1.85 35.21
CA ASP A 191 -16.00 -0.42 34.92
C ASP A 191 -17.03 -0.13 33.83
N VAL A 192 -17.53 -1.18 33.15
CA VAL A 192 -18.55 -1.07 32.10
C VAL A 192 -19.93 -0.94 32.71
N VAL A 193 -20.47 0.27 32.71
CA VAL A 193 -21.81 0.56 33.22
C VAL A 193 -22.87 0.26 32.17
N GLY A 194 -23.93 -0.46 32.53
CA GLY A 194 -25.14 -0.63 31.71
C GLY A 194 -25.13 -1.76 30.70
N GLN A 195 -24.03 -2.54 30.54
CA GLN A 195 -23.89 -3.64 29.59
C GLN A 195 -23.82 -5.02 30.26
N GLN A 196 -24.68 -5.28 31.25
CA GLN A 196 -24.60 -6.48 32.11
C GLN A 196 -24.58 -7.80 31.32
N PHE A 197 -25.35 -7.93 30.23
CA PHE A 197 -25.36 -9.15 29.41
C PHE A 197 -24.04 -9.35 28.67
N ALA A 198 -23.46 -8.28 28.10
CA ALA A 198 -22.19 -8.35 27.40
C ALA A 198 -21.03 -8.67 28.34
N VAL A 199 -20.97 -8.01 29.49
CA VAL A 199 -19.97 -8.28 30.55
C VAL A 199 -20.07 -9.73 31.02
N ARG A 200 -21.29 -10.26 31.28
CA ARG A 200 -21.49 -11.64 31.68
C ARG A 200 -21.11 -12.67 30.62
N ALA A 201 -21.31 -12.36 29.35
CA ALA A 201 -20.90 -13.23 28.23
C ALA A 201 -19.38 -13.29 28.02
N LEU A 202 -18.65 -12.25 28.42
CA LEU A 202 -17.19 -12.17 28.32
C LEU A 202 -16.46 -12.72 29.56
N THR A 203 -17.16 -12.99 30.64
CA THR A 203 -16.60 -13.52 31.89
C THR A 203 -16.83 -15.04 32.09
N ILE A 204 -17.34 -15.73 31.05
CA ILE A 204 -17.45 -17.19 30.97
C ILE A 204 -16.29 -17.74 30.14
#